data_4eb05d84f8beaf8df3b014e0ad00c178
#
_entry.id   4eb05d84f8beaf8df3b014e0ad00c178
#
_cell.length_a   1.000
_cell.length_b   1.000
_cell.length_c   1.000
_cell.angle_alpha   90.00
_cell.angle_beta   90.00
_cell.angle_gamma   90.00
#
_symmetry.space_group_name_H-M   'P 1'
#
loop_
_entity.id
_entity.type
_entity.pdbx_description
1 polymer ?
#
loop_
_entity_poly.entity_id
_entity_poly.type
_entity_poly.pdbx_seq_one_letter_code
_entity_poly.pdbx_strand_id
1 'polypeptide(L)'
;MLGLHALSAPSETVLHSEVLLVGLALMVLLNAGPASRNIRGIVISAALISVLVVSRVLLEPLPNIQPVTVGLLLIGATLGARRGIGIAILVTLLSNAFLGTGIWTLFQAFAWSFVAWTGAMASNQLTNGEGELDMRNLVYFSIGAAIVFDLIVSMAALVADPSPSLFLTYLIVGIPYDLLHIAGNIAFAAWLGPMLHRVLLRSRDSEVTISGSRLPESSTQ
;
A
#
# COMPACT_ATOMS: atom_id res chain seq x y z
N MET A 1 -17.11 1.29 25.67
CA MET A 1 -18.42 0.90 25.13
C MET A 1 -18.21 0.50 23.67
N LEU A 2 -17.96 -0.78 23.44
CA LEU A 2 -17.88 -1.37 22.11
C LEU A 2 -19.30 -1.44 21.56
N GLY A 3 -19.70 -0.45 20.76
CA GLY A 3 -20.91 -0.52 19.98
C GLY A 3 -20.74 -1.61 18.94
N LEU A 4 -21.46 -2.71 19.10
CA LEU A 4 -21.78 -3.60 18.01
C LEU A 4 -22.42 -2.75 16.92
N HIS A 5 -21.62 -2.24 15.96
CA HIS A 5 -22.14 -1.77 14.70
C HIS A 5 -22.81 -2.99 14.08
N ALA A 6 -24.15 -3.01 14.14
CA ALA A 6 -24.94 -3.91 13.35
C ALA A 6 -24.34 -3.88 11.94
N LEU A 7 -24.03 -5.07 11.41
CA LEU A 7 -23.58 -5.28 10.05
C LEU A 7 -24.77 -4.89 9.12
N SER A 8 -25.00 -3.59 9.00
CA SER A 8 -25.87 -3.09 7.94
C SER A 8 -25.17 -3.42 6.63
N ALA A 9 -25.87 -4.06 5.71
CA ALA A 9 -25.34 -4.31 4.38
C ALA A 9 -24.76 -2.99 3.82
N PRO A 10 -23.57 -3.04 3.19
CA PRO A 10 -22.98 -1.84 2.60
C PRO A 10 -23.99 -1.21 1.65
N SER A 11 -24.06 0.13 1.63
CA SER A 11 -24.94 0.82 0.68
C SER A 11 -24.58 0.39 -0.74
N GLU A 12 -25.53 0.37 -1.65
CA GLU A 12 -25.28 0.00 -3.05
C GLU A 12 -24.12 0.81 -3.66
N THR A 13 -24.00 2.08 -3.28
CA THR A 13 -22.91 2.95 -3.71
C THR A 13 -21.52 2.45 -3.25
N VAL A 14 -21.41 1.97 -2.01
CA VAL A 14 -20.17 1.40 -1.47
C VAL A 14 -19.84 0.11 -2.22
N LEU A 15 -20.80 -0.76 -2.43
CA LEU A 15 -20.60 -2.02 -3.16
C LEU A 15 -20.12 -1.77 -4.61
N HIS A 16 -20.77 -0.84 -5.33
CA HIS A 16 -20.36 -0.48 -6.69
C HIS A 16 -18.93 0.10 -6.72
N SER A 17 -18.56 0.93 -5.74
CA SER A 17 -17.21 1.50 -5.66
C SER A 17 -16.14 0.42 -5.41
N GLU A 18 -16.44 -0.57 -4.58
CA GLU A 18 -15.53 -1.69 -4.32
C GLU A 18 -15.34 -2.58 -5.56
N VAL A 19 -16.40 -2.88 -6.29
CA VAL A 19 -16.31 -3.63 -7.56
C VAL A 19 -15.45 -2.89 -8.59
N LEU A 20 -15.63 -1.57 -8.71
CA LEU A 20 -14.80 -0.75 -9.59
C LEU A 20 -13.33 -0.75 -9.16
N LEU A 21 -13.05 -0.67 -7.86
CA LEU A 21 -11.68 -0.75 -7.32
C LEU A 21 -11.04 -2.12 -7.61
N VAL A 22 -11.77 -3.22 -7.46
CA VAL A 22 -11.29 -4.56 -7.83
C VAL A 22 -10.93 -4.60 -9.32
N GLY A 23 -11.82 -4.11 -10.19
CA GLY A 23 -11.58 -4.03 -11.63
C GLY A 23 -10.33 -3.21 -11.96
N LEU A 24 -10.19 -2.04 -11.31
CA LEU A 24 -9.02 -1.18 -11.46
C LEU A 24 -7.74 -1.87 -10.99
N ALA A 25 -7.75 -2.52 -9.83
CA ALA A 25 -6.59 -3.24 -9.30
C ALA A 25 -6.13 -4.34 -10.25
N LEU A 26 -7.07 -5.14 -10.77
CA LEU A 26 -6.78 -6.20 -11.73
C LEU A 26 -6.22 -5.62 -13.04
N MET A 27 -6.84 -4.57 -13.57
CA MET A 27 -6.37 -3.90 -14.78
C MET A 27 -4.93 -3.37 -14.60
N VAL A 28 -4.64 -2.73 -13.48
CA VAL A 28 -3.30 -2.18 -13.18
C VAL A 28 -2.27 -3.29 -13.02
N LEU A 29 -2.61 -4.38 -12.30
CA LEU A 29 -1.72 -5.53 -12.13
C LEU A 29 -1.44 -6.25 -13.45
N LEU A 30 -2.45 -6.46 -14.29
CA LEU A 30 -2.29 -7.07 -15.61
C LEU A 30 -1.42 -6.22 -16.54
N ASN A 31 -1.36 -4.91 -16.34
CA ASN A 31 -0.52 -3.98 -17.10
C ASN A 31 0.82 -3.65 -16.41
N ALA A 32 1.14 -4.28 -15.28
CA ALA A 32 2.37 -4.01 -14.54
C ALA A 32 3.64 -4.62 -15.18
N GLY A 33 3.49 -5.34 -16.29
CA GLY A 33 4.59 -5.89 -17.07
C GLY A 33 4.59 -7.41 -17.15
N PRO A 34 5.47 -8.00 -18.00
CA PRO A 34 5.52 -9.46 -18.20
C PRO A 34 5.82 -10.25 -16.93
N ALA A 35 6.67 -9.71 -16.05
CA ALA A 35 7.03 -10.33 -14.77
C ALA A 35 5.83 -10.54 -13.84
N SER A 36 4.89 -9.58 -13.80
CA SER A 36 3.69 -9.68 -12.98
C SER A 36 2.63 -10.64 -13.51
N ARG A 37 2.73 -11.04 -14.78
CA ARG A 37 1.78 -11.95 -15.44
C ARG A 37 2.19 -13.42 -15.34
N ASN A 38 3.45 -13.71 -15.03
CA ASN A 38 3.87 -15.09 -14.85
C ASN A 38 3.41 -15.62 -13.47
N ILE A 39 3.32 -16.94 -13.33
CA ILE A 39 2.83 -17.58 -12.11
C ILE A 39 3.62 -17.15 -10.88
N ARG A 40 4.93 -16.97 -11.01
CA ARG A 40 5.79 -16.54 -9.89
C ARG A 40 5.49 -15.12 -9.45
N GLY A 41 5.34 -14.19 -10.41
CA GLY A 41 4.96 -12.81 -10.10
C GLY A 41 3.58 -12.70 -9.44
N ILE A 42 2.63 -13.54 -9.86
CA ILE A 42 1.31 -13.66 -9.24
C ILE A 42 1.44 -14.15 -7.79
N VAL A 43 2.19 -15.23 -7.57
CA VAL A 43 2.41 -15.81 -6.23
C VAL A 43 3.09 -14.80 -5.30
N ILE A 44 4.11 -14.08 -5.77
CA ILE A 44 4.79 -13.05 -4.99
C ILE A 44 3.82 -11.91 -4.63
N SER A 45 3.02 -11.43 -5.59
CA SER A 45 2.04 -10.39 -5.32
C SER A 45 0.98 -10.86 -4.30
N ALA A 46 0.49 -12.08 -4.45
CA ALA A 46 -0.46 -12.68 -3.51
C ALA A 46 0.14 -12.83 -2.09
N ALA A 47 1.39 -13.25 -1.99
CA ALA A 47 2.09 -13.34 -0.70
C ALA A 47 2.25 -11.97 -0.04
N LEU A 48 2.66 -10.94 -0.79
CA LEU A 48 2.80 -9.58 -0.29
C LEU A 48 1.45 -9.02 0.19
N ILE A 49 0.38 -9.21 -0.60
CA ILE A 49 -0.97 -8.81 -0.21
C ILE A 49 -1.38 -9.52 1.08
N SER A 50 -1.20 -10.84 1.15
CA SER A 50 -1.58 -11.62 2.33
C SER A 50 -0.85 -11.16 3.58
N VAL A 51 0.47 -10.94 3.52
CA VAL A 51 1.27 -10.46 4.65
C VAL A 51 0.78 -9.08 5.11
N LEU A 52 0.54 -8.14 4.19
CA LEU A 52 0.08 -6.80 4.56
C LEU A 52 -1.35 -6.80 5.10
N VAL A 53 -2.25 -7.61 4.53
CA VAL A 53 -3.62 -7.76 5.04
C VAL A 53 -3.62 -8.36 6.44
N VAL A 54 -2.92 -9.48 6.63
CA VAL A 54 -2.85 -10.16 7.93
C VAL A 54 -2.22 -9.26 8.98
N SER A 55 -1.11 -8.58 8.66
CA SER A 55 -0.47 -7.66 9.61
C SER A 55 -1.38 -6.49 9.99
N ARG A 56 -2.15 -5.96 9.04
CA ARG A 56 -3.10 -4.88 9.31
C ARG A 56 -4.25 -5.34 10.22
N VAL A 57 -4.80 -6.51 9.96
CA VAL A 57 -5.90 -7.08 10.77
C VAL A 57 -5.42 -7.44 12.18
N LEU A 58 -4.24 -8.06 12.30
CA LEU A 58 -3.67 -8.42 13.61
C LEU A 58 -3.29 -7.22 14.47
N LEU A 59 -2.88 -6.12 13.85
CA LEU A 59 -2.48 -4.89 14.54
C LEU A 59 -3.65 -3.88 14.69
N GLU A 60 -4.87 -4.25 14.31
CA GLU A 60 -6.05 -3.39 14.47
C GLU A 60 -6.20 -2.81 15.88
N PRO A 61 -5.93 -3.55 16.98
CA PRO A 61 -6.03 -2.98 18.32
C PRO A 61 -5.04 -1.83 18.61
N LEU A 62 -4.00 -1.66 17.77
CA LEU A 62 -3.04 -0.57 17.86
C LEU A 62 -3.40 0.51 16.82
N PRO A 63 -4.05 1.61 17.22
CA PRO A 63 -4.55 2.62 16.28
C PRO A 63 -3.42 3.15 15.39
N ASN A 64 -3.60 3.09 14.07
CA ASN A 64 -2.66 3.58 13.05
C ASN A 64 -1.23 2.99 13.10
N ILE A 65 -0.95 1.97 13.93
CA ILE A 65 0.37 1.32 14.01
C ILE A 65 0.34 0.05 13.15
N GLN A 66 0.65 0.20 11.86
CA GLN A 66 0.56 -0.90 10.88
C GLN A 66 1.70 -0.82 9.86
N PRO A 67 2.26 -1.95 9.37
CA PRO A 67 3.40 -1.94 8.45
C PRO A 67 3.03 -1.64 6.99
N VAL A 68 1.74 -1.40 6.70
CA VAL A 68 1.21 -1.28 5.33
C VAL A 68 1.87 -0.14 4.57
N THR A 69 1.98 1.04 5.17
CA THR A 69 2.54 2.24 4.54
C THR A 69 4.00 2.03 4.13
N VAL A 70 4.85 1.54 5.05
CA VAL A 70 6.25 1.23 4.76
C VAL A 70 6.37 0.09 3.74
N GLY A 71 5.53 -0.93 3.87
CA GLY A 71 5.48 -2.05 2.93
C GLY A 71 5.19 -1.60 1.51
N LEU A 72 4.15 -0.78 1.31
CA LEU A 72 3.75 -0.28 -0.01
C LEU A 72 4.76 0.71 -0.60
N LEU A 73 5.40 1.52 0.23
CA LEU A 73 6.50 2.40 -0.19
C LEU A 73 7.65 1.58 -0.80
N LEU A 74 8.09 0.52 -0.10
CA LEU A 74 9.17 -0.37 -0.56
C LEU A 74 8.75 -1.23 -1.77
N ILE A 75 7.51 -1.71 -1.81
CA ILE A 75 6.97 -2.44 -2.96
C ILE A 75 6.98 -1.54 -4.20
N GLY A 76 6.52 -0.30 -4.07
CA GLY A 76 6.57 0.69 -5.14
C GLY A 76 8.00 0.93 -5.62
N ALA A 77 8.92 1.18 -4.71
CA ALA A 77 10.33 1.44 -5.01
C ALA A 77 11.01 0.28 -5.73
N THR A 78 10.68 -0.97 -5.39
CA THR A 78 11.39 -2.16 -5.89
C THR A 78 10.68 -2.82 -7.08
N LEU A 79 9.35 -2.92 -7.05
CA LEU A 79 8.54 -3.63 -8.05
C LEU A 79 7.82 -2.67 -9.03
N GLY A 80 7.95 -1.36 -8.82
CA GLY A 80 7.41 -0.31 -9.67
C GLY A 80 5.98 0.11 -9.33
N ALA A 81 5.61 1.31 -9.82
CA ALA A 81 4.37 1.99 -9.47
C ALA A 81 3.12 1.16 -9.76
N ARG A 82 3.00 0.57 -10.97
CA ARG A 82 1.79 -0.16 -11.36
C ARG A 82 1.53 -1.34 -10.44
N ARG A 83 2.56 -2.14 -10.15
CA ARG A 83 2.40 -3.31 -9.27
C ARG A 83 2.10 -2.88 -7.83
N GLY A 84 2.79 -1.85 -7.33
CA GLY A 84 2.55 -1.26 -6.02
C GLY A 84 1.12 -0.74 -5.85
N ILE A 85 0.60 0.01 -6.83
CA ILE A 85 -0.77 0.53 -6.83
C ILE A 85 -1.81 -0.62 -6.80
N GLY A 86 -1.66 -1.62 -7.67
CA GLY A 86 -2.57 -2.76 -7.67
C GLY A 86 -2.58 -3.53 -6.35
N ILE A 87 -1.40 -3.75 -5.75
CA ILE A 87 -1.27 -4.36 -4.41
C ILE A 87 -1.93 -3.47 -3.35
N ALA A 88 -1.72 -2.15 -3.38
CA ALA A 88 -2.30 -1.21 -2.42
C ALA A 88 -3.84 -1.27 -2.42
N ILE A 89 -4.47 -1.26 -3.60
CA ILE A 89 -5.92 -1.36 -3.73
C ILE A 89 -6.41 -2.69 -3.16
N LEU A 90 -5.79 -3.82 -3.52
CA LEU A 90 -6.20 -5.13 -3.01
C LEU A 90 -5.99 -5.28 -1.50
N VAL A 91 -4.88 -4.77 -0.95
CA VAL A 91 -4.66 -4.74 0.51
C VAL A 91 -5.75 -3.96 1.20
N THR A 92 -6.13 -2.79 0.66
CA THR A 92 -7.22 -1.98 1.23
C THR A 92 -8.54 -2.74 1.24
N LEU A 93 -8.95 -3.26 0.10
CA LEU A 93 -10.23 -3.96 -0.05
C LEU A 93 -10.32 -5.20 0.84
N LEU A 94 -9.30 -6.06 0.75
CA LEU A 94 -9.29 -7.32 1.50
C LEU A 94 -9.20 -7.09 3.01
N SER A 95 -8.40 -6.13 3.47
CA SER A 95 -8.35 -5.85 4.91
C SER A 95 -9.62 -5.17 5.42
N ASN A 96 -10.23 -4.25 4.64
CA ASN A 96 -11.48 -3.62 5.02
C ASN A 96 -12.68 -4.61 5.02
N ALA A 97 -12.62 -5.69 4.26
CA ALA A 97 -13.60 -6.76 4.37
C ALA A 97 -13.66 -7.38 5.79
N PHE A 98 -12.56 -7.33 6.53
CA PHE A 98 -12.50 -7.76 7.94
C PHE A 98 -12.71 -6.61 8.92
N LEU A 99 -12.21 -5.41 8.60
CA LEU A 99 -12.19 -4.26 9.52
C LEU A 99 -13.41 -3.32 9.36
N GLY A 100 -14.20 -3.54 8.32
CA GLY A 100 -15.34 -2.72 7.94
C GLY A 100 -15.09 -1.84 6.73
N THR A 101 -16.11 -1.75 5.88
CA THR A 101 -16.10 -0.98 4.63
C THR A 101 -16.95 0.28 4.74
N GLY A 102 -16.59 1.31 3.99
CA GLY A 102 -17.31 2.57 3.94
C GLY A 102 -16.69 3.52 2.93
N ILE A 103 -17.14 4.76 2.90
CA ILE A 103 -16.62 5.78 1.98
C ILE A 103 -15.10 5.99 2.16
N TRP A 104 -14.59 5.82 3.38
CA TRP A 104 -13.16 5.88 3.68
C TRP A 104 -12.33 4.84 2.94
N THR A 105 -12.91 3.72 2.51
CA THR A 105 -12.22 2.70 1.71
C THR A 105 -11.65 3.28 0.41
N LEU A 106 -12.39 4.17 -0.25
CA LEU A 106 -11.91 4.86 -1.46
C LEU A 106 -10.70 5.75 -1.17
N PHE A 107 -10.77 6.52 -0.09
CA PHE A 107 -9.68 7.43 0.32
C PHE A 107 -8.46 6.64 0.75
N GLN A 108 -8.62 5.53 1.48
CA GLN A 108 -7.51 4.64 1.85
C GLN A 108 -6.86 3.99 0.62
N ALA A 109 -7.67 3.48 -0.31
CA ALA A 109 -7.15 2.89 -1.55
C ALA A 109 -6.36 3.92 -2.38
N PHE A 110 -6.86 5.15 -2.48
CA PHE A 110 -6.16 6.24 -3.13
C PHE A 110 -4.88 6.62 -2.39
N ALA A 111 -4.93 6.82 -1.08
CA ALA A 111 -3.79 7.22 -0.26
C ALA A 111 -2.65 6.19 -0.31
N TRP A 112 -2.95 4.90 -0.13
CA TRP A 112 -1.93 3.86 -0.24
C TRP A 112 -1.42 3.64 -1.67
N SER A 113 -2.27 3.84 -2.68
CA SER A 113 -1.81 3.86 -4.08
C SER A 113 -0.83 4.99 -4.34
N PHE A 114 -1.11 6.17 -3.77
CA PHE A 114 -0.20 7.32 -3.83
C PHE A 114 1.12 7.05 -3.11
N VAL A 115 1.10 6.40 -1.94
CA VAL A 115 2.32 5.97 -1.22
C VAL A 115 3.14 5.01 -2.08
N ALA A 116 2.53 4.01 -2.69
CA ALA A 116 3.22 3.07 -3.57
C ALA A 116 3.81 3.77 -4.81
N TRP A 117 3.07 4.70 -5.40
CA TRP A 117 3.55 5.53 -6.51
C TRP A 117 4.73 6.41 -6.09
N THR A 118 4.65 7.05 -4.92
CA THR A 118 5.75 7.86 -4.35
C THR A 118 7.00 7.00 -4.14
N GLY A 119 6.86 5.78 -3.62
CA GLY A 119 7.97 4.84 -3.49
C GLY A 119 8.66 4.55 -4.82
N ALA A 120 7.87 4.34 -5.89
CA ALA A 120 8.42 4.10 -7.23
C ALA A 120 9.17 5.33 -7.78
N MET A 121 8.63 6.54 -7.56
CA MET A 121 9.30 7.78 -7.97
C MET A 121 10.57 8.06 -7.16
N ALA A 122 10.58 7.68 -5.90
CA ALA A 122 11.70 7.85 -4.99
C ALA A 122 12.68 6.67 -4.99
N SER A 123 12.57 5.72 -5.91
CA SER A 123 13.40 4.50 -5.92
C SER A 123 14.90 4.81 -5.82
N ASN A 124 15.40 5.79 -6.57
CA ASN A 124 16.81 6.20 -6.56
C ASN A 124 17.26 6.93 -5.27
N GLN A 125 16.30 7.47 -4.50
CA GLN A 125 16.60 8.06 -3.19
C GLN A 125 16.52 7.03 -2.07
N LEU A 126 15.68 6.01 -2.24
CA LEU A 126 15.49 4.93 -1.27
C LEU A 126 16.55 3.85 -1.36
N THR A 127 17.25 3.76 -2.50
CA THR A 127 18.37 2.82 -2.70
C THR A 127 19.60 3.55 -3.21
N ASN A 128 20.78 3.16 -2.72
CA ASN A 128 22.04 3.67 -3.27
C ASN A 128 22.38 2.98 -4.61
N GLY A 129 23.44 3.43 -5.28
CA GLY A 129 23.90 2.87 -6.56
C GLY A 129 24.25 1.38 -6.54
N GLU A 130 24.47 0.81 -5.35
CA GLU A 130 24.74 -0.62 -5.13
C GLU A 130 23.48 -1.42 -4.82
N GLY A 131 22.30 -0.79 -4.83
CA GLY A 131 21.03 -1.40 -4.52
C GLY A 131 20.73 -1.60 -3.04
N GLU A 132 21.55 -1.02 -2.15
CA GLU A 132 21.32 -1.05 -0.71
C GLU A 132 20.30 0.00 -0.30
N LEU A 133 19.54 -0.31 0.75
CA LEU A 133 18.48 0.55 1.28
C LEU A 133 19.07 1.74 2.04
N ASP A 134 18.74 2.97 1.63
CA ASP A 134 19.02 4.17 2.42
C ASP A 134 17.98 4.31 3.55
N MET A 135 18.39 3.91 4.75
CA MET A 135 17.52 3.90 5.93
C MET A 135 17.06 5.30 6.34
N ARG A 136 17.90 6.31 6.16
CA ARG A 136 17.54 7.70 6.50
C ARG A 136 16.44 8.20 5.60
N ASN A 137 16.58 7.99 4.31
CA ASN A 137 15.57 8.39 3.34
C ASN A 137 14.30 7.56 3.52
N LEU A 138 14.40 6.25 3.79
CA LEU A 138 13.21 5.43 4.09
C LEU A 138 12.41 6.00 5.26
N VAL A 139 13.05 6.40 6.34
CA VAL A 139 12.40 7.01 7.50
C VAL A 139 11.71 8.33 7.10
N TYR A 140 12.39 9.22 6.39
CA TYR A 140 11.80 10.49 5.96
C TYR A 140 10.59 10.30 5.03
N PHE A 141 10.70 9.42 4.05
CA PHE A 141 9.57 9.09 3.17
C PHE A 141 8.43 8.42 3.94
N SER A 142 8.72 7.59 4.93
CA SER A 142 7.71 6.94 5.76
C SER A 142 6.94 7.92 6.65
N ILE A 143 7.63 8.93 7.19
CA ILE A 143 6.98 10.03 7.94
C ILE A 143 6.09 10.84 7.00
N GLY A 144 6.61 11.28 5.86
CA GLY A 144 5.84 12.03 4.87
C GLY A 144 4.63 11.25 4.36
N ALA A 145 4.79 9.94 4.14
CA ALA A 145 3.72 9.05 3.72
C ALA A 145 2.60 8.92 4.77
N ALA A 146 2.95 8.88 6.08
CA ALA A 146 1.95 8.89 7.14
C ALA A 146 1.10 10.17 7.10
N ILE A 147 1.75 11.33 7.07
CA ILE A 147 1.08 12.64 7.06
C ILE A 147 0.14 12.76 5.85
N VAL A 148 0.63 12.39 4.66
CA VAL A 148 -0.17 12.49 3.43
C VAL A 148 -1.32 11.49 3.44
N PHE A 149 -1.08 10.26 3.93
CA PHE A 149 -2.13 9.25 4.07
C PHE A 149 -3.25 9.74 4.99
N ASP A 150 -2.91 10.19 6.19
CA ASP A 150 -3.90 10.64 7.19
C ASP A 150 -4.68 11.86 6.70
N LEU A 151 -4.01 12.82 6.01
CA LEU A 151 -4.68 13.95 5.38
C LEU A 151 -5.70 13.50 4.30
N ILE A 152 -5.30 12.59 3.41
CA ILE A 152 -6.18 12.10 2.34
C ILE A 152 -7.38 11.34 2.94
N VAL A 153 -7.15 10.47 3.90
CA VAL A 153 -8.23 9.69 4.54
C VAL A 153 -9.18 10.58 5.32
N SER A 154 -8.67 11.62 5.97
CA SER A 154 -9.49 12.62 6.68
C SER A 154 -10.45 13.37 5.76
N MET A 155 -10.14 13.49 4.45
CA MET A 155 -11.06 14.10 3.47
C MET A 155 -12.37 13.32 3.32
N ALA A 156 -12.42 12.05 3.73
CA ALA A 156 -13.67 11.28 3.73
C ALA A 156 -14.75 11.92 4.62
N ALA A 157 -14.36 12.66 5.67
CA ALA A 157 -15.30 13.38 6.53
C ALA A 157 -16.07 14.46 5.77
N LEU A 158 -15.45 15.12 4.77
CA LEU A 158 -16.10 16.15 3.95
C LEU A 158 -17.22 15.61 3.05
N VAL A 159 -17.23 14.30 2.80
CA VAL A 159 -18.32 13.66 2.03
C VAL A 159 -19.58 13.56 2.86
N ALA A 160 -19.43 13.36 4.18
CA ALA A 160 -20.57 13.29 5.12
C ALA A 160 -21.09 14.70 5.48
N ASP A 161 -20.18 15.65 5.70
CA ASP A 161 -20.49 17.05 5.99
C ASP A 161 -19.41 17.96 5.41
N PRO A 162 -19.71 18.76 4.36
CA PRO A 162 -18.74 19.63 3.69
C PRO A 162 -18.44 20.92 4.49
N SER A 163 -18.51 20.89 5.79
CA SER A 163 -18.21 22.02 6.68
C SER A 163 -16.69 22.16 6.92
N PRO A 164 -16.06 23.28 6.54
CA PRO A 164 -14.63 23.51 6.80
C PRO A 164 -14.28 23.52 8.29
N SER A 165 -15.18 24.00 9.16
CA SER A 165 -14.96 24.01 10.61
C SER A 165 -14.98 22.61 11.21
N LEU A 166 -15.89 21.73 10.74
CA LEU A 166 -15.94 20.34 11.15
C LEU A 166 -14.70 19.59 10.67
N PHE A 167 -14.27 19.81 9.44
CA PHE A 167 -13.06 19.22 8.89
C PHE A 167 -11.81 19.59 9.69
N LEU A 168 -11.66 20.89 10.04
CA LEU A 168 -10.55 21.34 10.89
C LEU A 168 -10.59 20.68 12.27
N THR A 169 -11.78 20.56 12.87
CA THR A 169 -11.97 19.85 14.14
C THR A 169 -11.52 18.39 14.01
N TYR A 170 -11.90 17.72 12.92
CA TYR A 170 -11.52 16.34 12.62
C TYR A 170 -10.00 16.17 12.52
N LEU A 171 -9.32 17.09 11.83
CA LEU A 171 -7.86 17.08 11.73
C LEU A 171 -7.20 17.27 13.11
N ILE A 172 -7.67 18.23 13.92
CA ILE A 172 -7.09 18.48 15.25
C ILE A 172 -7.27 17.28 16.18
N VAL A 173 -8.45 16.67 16.19
CA VAL A 173 -8.72 15.47 17.00
C VAL A 173 -7.95 14.25 16.47
N GLY A 174 -7.61 14.23 15.18
CA GLY A 174 -6.81 13.19 14.54
C GLY A 174 -5.33 13.19 14.93
N ILE A 175 -4.76 14.34 15.36
CA ILE A 175 -3.32 14.48 15.64
C ILE A 175 -2.71 13.35 16.50
N PRO A 176 -3.31 12.88 17.60
CA PRO A 176 -2.75 11.75 18.36
C PRO A 176 -2.59 10.47 17.52
N TYR A 177 -3.55 10.19 16.64
CA TYR A 177 -3.52 9.02 15.75
C TYR A 177 -2.48 9.19 14.62
N ASP A 178 -2.33 10.41 14.11
CA ASP A 178 -1.30 10.74 13.10
C ASP A 178 0.11 10.57 13.69
N LEU A 179 0.31 10.98 14.96
CA LEU A 179 1.57 10.78 15.67
C LEU A 179 1.87 9.28 15.90
N LEU A 180 0.85 8.47 16.20
CA LEU A 180 0.99 7.02 16.31
C LEU A 180 1.34 6.39 14.96
N HIS A 181 0.74 6.89 13.86
CA HIS A 181 1.07 6.44 12.50
C HIS A 181 2.53 6.74 12.16
N ILE A 182 2.99 7.96 12.42
CA ILE A 182 4.38 8.35 12.22
C ILE A 182 5.33 7.47 13.04
N ALA A 183 5.06 7.30 14.33
CA ALA A 183 5.86 6.48 15.23
C ALA A 183 5.91 5.00 14.77
N GLY A 184 4.75 4.45 14.40
CA GLY A 184 4.64 3.11 13.83
C GLY A 184 5.45 2.96 12.54
N ASN A 185 5.36 3.91 11.63
CA ASN A 185 6.11 3.89 10.37
C ASN A 185 7.63 3.97 10.61
N ILE A 186 8.11 4.80 11.55
CA ILE A 186 9.53 4.83 11.92
C ILE A 186 9.98 3.48 12.46
N ALA A 187 9.20 2.87 13.36
CA ALA A 187 9.52 1.57 13.93
C ALA A 187 9.55 0.47 12.86
N PHE A 188 8.55 0.42 11.97
CA PHE A 188 8.52 -0.57 10.89
C PHE A 188 9.57 -0.33 9.81
N ALA A 189 9.90 0.93 9.49
CA ALA A 189 11.01 1.24 8.60
C ALA A 189 12.32 0.72 9.16
N ALA A 190 12.59 0.95 10.44
CA ALA A 190 13.82 0.51 11.09
C ALA A 190 13.92 -1.01 11.24
N TRP A 191 12.81 -1.67 11.59
CA TRP A 191 12.79 -3.11 11.88
C TRP A 191 12.54 -3.97 10.64
N LEU A 192 11.48 -3.69 9.88
CA LEU A 192 11.09 -4.52 8.72
C LEU A 192 11.74 -4.05 7.42
N GLY A 193 12.10 -2.77 7.31
CA GLY A 193 12.59 -2.18 6.07
C GLY A 193 13.73 -2.96 5.42
N PRO A 194 14.85 -3.26 6.12
CA PRO A 194 15.97 -3.98 5.53
C PRO A 194 15.63 -5.41 5.13
N MET A 195 14.79 -6.10 5.91
CA MET A 195 14.39 -7.47 5.62
C MET A 195 13.47 -7.50 4.39
N LEU A 196 12.46 -6.65 4.37
CA LEU A 196 11.49 -6.58 3.28
C LEU A 196 12.16 -6.17 1.97
N HIS A 197 13.06 -5.18 2.01
CA HIS A 197 13.82 -4.75 0.84
C HIS A 197 14.61 -5.90 0.22
N ARG A 198 15.34 -6.69 1.03
CA ARG A 198 16.09 -7.87 0.55
C ARG A 198 15.18 -8.92 -0.08
N VAL A 199 14.01 -9.17 0.51
CA VAL A 199 13.03 -10.11 -0.06
C VAL A 199 12.51 -9.63 -1.41
N LEU A 200 12.18 -8.34 -1.51
CA LEU A 200 11.69 -7.71 -2.74
C LEU A 200 12.74 -7.73 -3.86
N LEU A 201 14.01 -7.42 -3.56
CA LEU A 201 15.10 -7.49 -4.54
C LEU A 201 15.28 -8.91 -5.09
N ARG A 202 15.37 -9.91 -4.21
CA ARG A 202 15.47 -11.32 -4.63
C ARG A 202 14.29 -11.75 -5.51
N SER A 203 13.10 -11.27 -5.19
CA SER A 203 11.90 -11.54 -5.97
C SER A 203 12.00 -10.94 -7.38
N ARG A 204 12.40 -9.67 -7.47
CA ARG A 204 12.60 -8.97 -8.73
C ARG A 204 13.65 -9.64 -9.60
N ASP A 205 14.82 -9.93 -9.05
CA ASP A 205 15.96 -10.50 -9.80
C ASP A 205 15.61 -11.89 -10.33
N SER A 206 14.89 -12.70 -9.54
CA SER A 206 14.43 -14.00 -9.97
C SER A 206 13.38 -13.95 -11.10
N GLU A 207 12.58 -12.89 -11.18
CA GLU A 207 11.63 -12.67 -12.28
C GLU A 207 12.35 -12.26 -13.57
N VAL A 208 13.38 -11.43 -13.47
CA VAL A 208 14.20 -10.97 -14.60
C VAL A 208 14.96 -12.13 -15.24
N THR A 209 15.59 -13.00 -14.44
CA THR A 209 16.34 -14.16 -14.91
C THR A 209 15.49 -15.08 -15.77
N ILE A 210 14.25 -15.38 -15.34
CA ILE A 210 13.32 -16.25 -16.08
C ILE A 210 12.83 -15.57 -17.37
N SER A 211 12.65 -14.25 -17.36
CA SER A 211 12.24 -13.52 -18.56
C SER A 211 13.35 -13.49 -19.61
N GLY A 212 14.60 -13.34 -19.19
CA GLY A 212 15.78 -13.34 -20.07
C GLY A 212 16.04 -14.70 -20.70
N SER A 213 15.82 -15.80 -19.98
CA SER A 213 16.03 -17.17 -20.50
C SER A 213 15.00 -17.63 -21.54
N ARG A 214 13.94 -16.86 -21.77
CA ARG A 214 12.89 -17.15 -22.76
C ARG A 214 13.08 -16.43 -24.11
N LEU A 215 14.09 -15.58 -24.23
CA LEU A 215 14.43 -15.03 -25.55
C LEU A 215 15.09 -16.12 -26.39
N PRO A 216 14.57 -16.46 -27.59
CA PRO A 216 15.24 -17.41 -28.48
C PRO A 216 16.62 -16.82 -28.81
N GLU A 217 17.65 -17.66 -28.67
CA GLU A 217 18.95 -17.35 -29.27
C GLU A 217 18.71 -17.02 -30.74
N SER A 218 18.94 -15.76 -31.10
CA SER A 218 18.90 -15.36 -32.51
C SER A 218 19.91 -16.23 -33.23
N SER A 219 19.41 -17.18 -34.03
CA SER A 219 20.20 -18.00 -34.92
C SER A 219 21.02 -17.07 -35.83
N THR A 220 22.25 -16.84 -35.46
CA THR A 220 23.28 -16.37 -36.38
C THR A 220 23.53 -17.51 -37.35
N GLN A 221 22.90 -17.43 -38.51
CA GLN A 221 23.35 -18.04 -39.74
C GLN A 221 23.76 -16.95 -40.71
#